data_2f5d741347b5fb7fd88af4aeff8b11be
#
_entry.id   2f5d741347b5fb7fd88af4aeff8b11be
#
_cell.length_a   1.000
_cell.length_b   1.000
_cell.length_c   1.000
_cell.angle_alpha   90.00
_cell.angle_beta   90.00
_cell.angle_gamma   90.00
#
_symmetry.space_group_name_H-M   'P 1'
#
loop_
_entity.id
_entity.type
_entity.pdbx_description
1 polymer ?
#
loop_
_entity_poly.entity_id
_entity_poly.type
_entity_poly.pdbx_seq_one_letter_code
_entity_poly.pdbx_strand_id
1 'polypeptide(L)'
;MSYNFSDNIQRGILFLAKSDKDFFINSSDLVKEDYFEYPSHSNIFRVIKDHYEKYNNLPNDDIILESVKPFKGERELLSDYSDELSYINNLDTSSIQNKEFILDKVEDFAKKEAMKRAIHKSLELIKRGDVAAVETVVREALLVNRNVNVGQEYFDDFSDRWKRVFDREEQERYRTLLPDLDKSLEGGLGPKELAMVVAPPGVGKSLWLVNQACMGLTEGRNVLYISLEMREDKVAQRFDSIITGYNQGKLKEVSSQLQVQDRLQVFQDKFNAKLVIKEFPTATANVNTLRALLVQLQNHSDFVPDLIVVDYLELLRPTTEVQQEYHAQQRISEELRGLAMEHNCLLWTATQTNRQGRMVKIITDAELGDSYGKIRTCDFAISLNQTTEEFDDGQMRAFVIKSRNGRPRFIVPMNVDYGNLRMGQADYANGED
;
A
#
# COMPACT_ATOMS: atom_id res chain seq x y z
N MET A 1 -13.88 29.24 18.90
CA MET A 1 -13.74 27.88 18.32
C MET A 1 -14.76 27.02 19.04
N SER A 2 -15.52 26.19 18.36
CA SER A 2 -16.36 25.20 19.05
C SER A 2 -15.46 24.03 19.43
N TYR A 3 -15.19 23.86 20.70
CA TYR A 3 -14.46 22.70 21.19
C TYR A 3 -15.28 21.43 20.97
N ASN A 4 -14.63 20.36 20.51
CA ASN A 4 -15.32 19.09 20.20
C ASN A 4 -15.22 18.07 21.32
N PHE A 5 -14.42 18.35 22.36
CA PHE A 5 -14.32 17.49 23.54
C PHE A 5 -15.18 17.98 24.67
N SER A 6 -15.99 17.11 25.29
CA SER A 6 -16.63 17.41 26.57
C SER A 6 -15.58 17.52 27.69
N ASP A 7 -15.91 18.23 28.77
CA ASP A 7 -15.02 18.36 29.94
C ASP A 7 -14.51 17.02 30.44
N ASN A 8 -15.38 15.99 30.46
CA ASN A 8 -15.01 14.65 30.91
C ASN A 8 -13.97 14.02 30.02
N ILE A 9 -14.02 14.23 28.68
CA ILE A 9 -13.01 13.73 27.76
C ILE A 9 -11.70 14.49 27.94
N GLN A 10 -11.74 15.82 28.11
CA GLN A 10 -10.53 16.62 28.36
C GLN A 10 -9.82 16.18 29.65
N ARG A 11 -10.58 16.00 30.74
CA ARG A 11 -10.04 15.45 32.00
C ARG A 11 -9.55 14.03 31.86
N GLY A 12 -10.24 13.19 31.07
CA GLY A 12 -9.81 11.83 30.75
C GLY A 12 -8.47 11.78 30.02
N ILE A 13 -8.26 12.69 29.06
CA ILE A 13 -6.96 12.83 28.37
C ILE A 13 -5.86 13.21 29.36
N LEU A 14 -6.11 14.19 30.24
CA LEU A 14 -5.15 14.63 31.25
C LEU A 14 -4.84 13.54 32.29
N PHE A 15 -5.87 12.82 32.73
CA PHE A 15 -5.71 11.69 33.64
C PHE A 15 -4.79 10.61 33.06
N LEU A 16 -5.08 10.19 31.81
CA LEU A 16 -4.28 9.19 31.11
C LEU A 16 -2.87 9.71 30.79
N ALA A 17 -2.75 10.98 30.36
CA ALA A 17 -1.44 11.57 30.04
C ALA A 17 -0.50 11.64 31.25
N LYS A 18 -1.02 11.80 32.49
CA LYS A 18 -0.21 11.85 33.70
C LYS A 18 0.00 10.48 34.35
N SER A 19 -0.86 9.48 34.10
CA SER A 19 -0.85 8.20 34.81
C SER A 19 -0.42 7.01 33.95
N ASP A 20 -0.51 7.11 32.61
CA ASP A 20 -0.20 6.02 31.68
C ASP A 20 0.84 6.49 30.65
N LYS A 21 2.06 5.99 30.82
CA LYS A 21 3.21 6.34 29.96
C LYS A 21 2.97 5.95 28.50
N ASP A 22 2.34 4.81 28.24
CA ASP A 22 2.08 4.35 26.87
C ASP A 22 1.02 5.23 26.20
N PHE A 23 -0.02 5.63 26.93
CA PHE A 23 -0.99 6.60 26.44
C PHE A 23 -0.32 7.93 26.10
N PHE A 24 0.53 8.43 26.99
CA PHE A 24 1.23 9.69 26.77
C PHE A 24 2.10 9.64 25.52
N ILE A 25 2.93 8.59 25.37
CA ILE A 25 3.78 8.43 24.18
C ILE A 25 2.96 8.40 22.90
N ASN A 26 1.83 7.66 22.87
CA ASN A 26 0.98 7.52 21.70
C ASN A 26 0.12 8.76 21.38
N SER A 27 -0.05 9.68 22.34
CA SER A 27 -0.93 10.85 22.19
C SER A 27 -0.20 12.19 22.22
N SER A 28 1.03 12.26 22.72
CA SER A 28 1.76 13.54 22.96
C SER A 28 2.01 14.35 21.70
N ASP A 29 2.18 13.72 20.54
CA ASP A 29 2.35 14.39 19.24
C ASP A 29 1.02 14.82 18.61
N LEU A 30 -0.08 14.13 18.98
CA LEU A 30 -1.42 14.41 18.47
C LEU A 30 -2.10 15.51 19.26
N VAL A 31 -1.95 15.49 20.60
CA VAL A 31 -2.58 16.47 21.49
C VAL A 31 -1.76 17.75 21.49
N LYS A 32 -2.43 18.87 21.24
CA LYS A 32 -1.85 20.21 21.33
C LYS A 32 -2.54 20.99 22.44
N GLU A 33 -1.82 21.91 23.04
CA GLU A 33 -2.29 22.75 24.14
C GLU A 33 -3.59 23.50 23.80
N ASP A 34 -3.74 23.96 22.56
CA ASP A 34 -4.90 24.69 22.06
C ASP A 34 -6.13 23.79 21.81
N TYR A 35 -6.06 22.51 22.08
CA TYR A 35 -7.20 21.58 22.02
C TYR A 35 -8.04 21.59 23.31
N PHE A 36 -7.49 22.13 24.37
CA PHE A 36 -8.22 22.28 25.66
C PHE A 36 -8.98 23.58 25.73
N GLU A 37 -10.18 23.50 26.28
CA GLU A 37 -11.04 24.68 26.47
C GLU A 37 -10.55 25.58 27.60
N TYR A 38 -10.08 24.96 28.68
CA TYR A 38 -9.64 25.65 29.87
C TYR A 38 -8.14 25.89 29.87
N PRO A 39 -7.68 27.12 30.19
CA PRO A 39 -6.24 27.39 30.31
C PRO A 39 -5.53 26.50 31.32
N SER A 40 -6.20 26.11 32.41
CA SER A 40 -5.67 25.15 33.39
C SER A 40 -5.34 23.79 32.76
N HIS A 41 -6.22 23.26 31.92
CA HIS A 41 -6.00 22.02 31.20
C HIS A 41 -4.82 22.11 30.24
N SER A 42 -4.77 23.19 29.46
CA SER A 42 -3.64 23.47 28.56
C SER A 42 -2.30 23.51 29.28
N ASN A 43 -2.25 24.22 30.39
CA ASN A 43 -1.04 24.39 31.17
C ASN A 43 -0.62 23.08 31.89
N ILE A 44 -1.57 22.29 32.40
CA ILE A 44 -1.30 20.97 32.96
C ILE A 44 -0.70 20.06 31.90
N PHE A 45 -1.29 20.00 30.72
CA PHE A 45 -0.78 19.17 29.63
C PHE A 45 0.62 19.59 29.19
N ARG A 46 0.85 20.91 29.05
CA ARG A 46 2.18 21.47 28.75
C ARG A 46 3.22 21.02 29.77
N VAL A 47 2.92 21.14 31.05
CA VAL A 47 3.84 20.72 32.11
C VAL A 47 4.13 19.22 32.05
N ILE A 48 3.13 18.39 31.79
CA ILE A 48 3.34 16.95 31.64
C ILE A 48 4.31 16.68 30.47
N LYS A 49 4.09 17.36 29.34
CA LYS A 49 4.90 17.22 28.15
C LYS A 49 6.34 17.70 28.36
N ASP A 50 6.53 18.92 28.86
CA ASP A 50 7.86 19.51 29.13
C ASP A 50 8.66 18.67 30.13
N HIS A 51 7.96 18.14 31.17
CA HIS A 51 8.59 17.28 32.16
C HIS A 51 9.04 15.95 31.56
N TYR A 52 8.18 15.32 30.74
CA TYR A 52 8.53 14.06 30.08
C TYR A 52 9.67 14.21 29.08
N GLU A 53 9.65 15.27 28.25
CA GLU A 53 10.74 15.57 27.31
C GLU A 53 12.09 15.76 28.03
N LYS A 54 12.08 16.34 29.22
CA LYS A 54 13.29 16.63 29.98
C LYS A 54 13.80 15.44 30.81
N TYR A 55 12.91 14.67 31.40
CA TYR A 55 13.26 13.66 32.41
C TYR A 55 12.87 12.22 32.00
N ASN A 56 12.22 12.03 30.86
CA ASN A 56 11.73 10.74 30.35
C ASN A 56 10.83 9.99 31.36
N ASN A 57 10.15 10.75 32.21
CA ASN A 57 9.26 10.24 33.26
C ASN A 57 8.05 11.17 33.42
N LEU A 58 6.88 10.62 33.80
CA LEU A 58 5.68 11.40 34.02
C LEU A 58 5.73 12.12 35.39
N PRO A 59 5.28 13.39 35.49
CA PRO A 59 5.30 14.13 36.73
C PRO A 59 4.14 13.68 37.67
N ASN A 60 4.38 13.75 38.96
CA ASN A 60 3.32 13.67 39.96
C ASN A 60 2.62 15.05 40.13
N ASP A 61 1.54 15.08 40.93
CA ASP A 61 0.73 16.31 41.12
C ASP A 61 1.52 17.45 41.75
N ASP A 62 2.44 17.16 42.69
CA ASP A 62 3.29 18.18 43.32
C ASP A 62 4.21 18.86 42.30
N ILE A 63 4.79 18.07 41.42
CA ILE A 63 5.64 18.57 40.33
C ILE A 63 4.81 19.41 39.34
N ILE A 64 3.58 18.98 39.03
CA ILE A 64 2.68 19.74 38.15
C ILE A 64 2.35 21.08 38.80
N LEU A 65 1.93 21.09 40.06
CA LEU A 65 1.56 22.33 40.80
C LEU A 65 2.74 23.30 40.90
N GLU A 66 3.95 22.81 41.11
CA GLU A 66 5.12 23.69 41.17
C GLU A 66 5.47 24.26 39.78
N SER A 67 5.36 23.39 38.74
CA SER A 67 5.77 23.74 37.37
C SER A 67 4.74 24.62 36.63
N VAL A 68 3.47 24.67 37.02
CA VAL A 68 2.46 25.56 36.39
C VAL A 68 2.61 27.02 36.79
N LYS A 69 3.32 27.32 37.89
CA LYS A 69 3.46 28.70 38.42
C LYS A 69 3.90 29.76 37.39
N PRO A 70 4.85 29.47 36.49
CA PRO A 70 5.25 30.40 35.45
C PRO A 70 4.21 30.61 34.35
N PHE A 71 3.28 29.65 34.15
CA PHE A 71 2.36 29.64 33.02
C PHE A 71 0.96 30.12 33.40
N LYS A 72 0.65 30.20 34.70
CA LYS A 72 -0.67 30.67 35.16
C LYS A 72 -0.90 32.14 34.80
N GLY A 73 -2.12 32.45 34.36
CA GLY A 73 -2.55 33.82 34.12
C GLY A 73 -2.65 34.65 35.41
N GLU A 74 -2.63 35.98 35.30
CA GLU A 74 -2.73 36.89 36.45
C GLU A 74 -3.98 36.66 37.30
N ARG A 75 -5.08 36.19 36.71
CA ARG A 75 -6.37 35.95 37.38
C ARG A 75 -6.56 34.51 37.87
N GLU A 76 -5.64 33.62 37.59
CA GLU A 76 -5.69 32.22 37.98
C GLU A 76 -4.99 32.00 39.32
N LEU A 77 -5.64 31.25 40.20
CA LEU A 77 -5.10 30.89 41.51
C LEU A 77 -4.48 29.50 41.44
N LEU A 78 -3.46 29.23 42.26
CA LEU A 78 -2.90 27.87 42.38
C LEU A 78 -3.90 26.87 42.94
N SER A 79 -4.87 27.34 43.74
CA SER A 79 -6.00 26.55 44.22
C SER A 79 -6.82 25.98 43.07
N ASP A 80 -7.00 26.73 41.96
CA ASP A 80 -7.80 26.31 40.82
C ASP A 80 -7.15 25.09 40.13
N TYR A 81 -5.82 25.05 40.04
CA TYR A 81 -5.08 23.91 39.54
C TYR A 81 -5.11 22.70 40.48
N SER A 82 -5.04 22.95 41.79
CA SER A 82 -5.16 21.89 42.81
C SER A 82 -6.55 21.24 42.79
N ASP A 83 -7.60 22.07 42.70
CA ASP A 83 -8.96 21.59 42.60
C ASP A 83 -9.17 20.78 41.30
N GLU A 84 -8.66 21.28 40.18
CA GLU A 84 -8.77 20.58 38.90
C GLU A 84 -8.02 19.26 38.90
N LEU A 85 -6.80 19.18 39.45
CA LEU A 85 -6.07 17.92 39.62
C LEU A 85 -6.84 16.94 40.52
N SER A 86 -7.50 17.46 41.57
CA SER A 86 -8.38 16.66 42.42
C SER A 86 -9.57 16.08 41.65
N TYR A 87 -10.19 16.88 40.77
CA TYR A 87 -11.26 16.40 39.88
C TYR A 87 -10.75 15.35 38.91
N ILE A 88 -9.58 15.59 38.30
CA ILE A 88 -8.95 14.64 37.37
C ILE A 88 -8.67 13.31 38.07
N ASN A 89 -8.15 13.32 39.30
CA ASN A 89 -7.84 12.12 40.07
C ASN A 89 -9.05 11.30 40.51
N ASN A 90 -10.17 12.01 40.78
CA ASN A 90 -11.43 11.41 41.21
C ASN A 90 -12.38 11.08 40.05
N LEU A 91 -11.92 11.19 38.80
CA LEU A 91 -12.72 10.78 37.64
C LEU A 91 -13.17 9.34 37.81
N ASP A 92 -14.46 9.10 37.55
CA ASP A 92 -14.99 7.75 37.48
C ASP A 92 -14.27 6.97 36.35
N THR A 93 -13.34 6.11 36.74
CA THR A 93 -12.52 5.31 35.83
C THR A 93 -13.34 4.36 34.98
N SER A 94 -14.62 4.10 35.34
CA SER A 94 -15.53 3.28 34.50
C SER A 94 -15.78 3.93 33.15
N SER A 95 -15.78 5.26 33.06
CA SER A 95 -15.92 6.03 31.82
C SER A 95 -14.60 6.11 31.01
N ILE A 96 -13.46 5.80 31.62
CA ILE A 96 -12.10 5.87 31.04
C ILE A 96 -11.53 4.47 30.76
N GLN A 97 -12.25 3.40 31.12
CA GLN A 97 -11.77 2.01 30.94
C GLN A 97 -11.42 1.64 29.50
N ASN A 98 -11.88 2.42 28.52
CA ASN A 98 -11.50 2.22 27.12
C ASN A 98 -10.48 3.28 26.67
N LYS A 99 -9.21 3.09 27.08
CA LYS A 99 -8.05 3.87 26.68
C LYS A 99 -7.98 4.03 25.15
N GLU A 100 -8.26 2.96 24.39
CA GLU A 100 -8.28 2.96 22.94
C GLU A 100 -9.35 3.90 22.39
N PHE A 101 -10.54 3.91 22.97
CA PHE A 101 -11.61 4.85 22.58
C PHE A 101 -11.18 6.31 22.73
N ILE A 102 -10.48 6.66 23.82
CA ILE A 102 -9.99 8.03 24.03
C ILE A 102 -8.88 8.34 23.00
N LEU A 103 -7.96 7.42 22.74
CA LEU A 103 -6.93 7.57 21.70
C LEU A 103 -7.54 7.77 20.32
N ASP A 104 -8.57 7.00 19.95
CA ASP A 104 -9.29 7.15 18.69
C ASP A 104 -9.96 8.53 18.57
N LYS A 105 -10.59 9.01 19.66
CA LYS A 105 -11.20 10.35 19.69
C LYS A 105 -10.18 11.47 19.55
N VAL A 106 -9.02 11.33 20.20
CA VAL A 106 -7.90 12.28 20.10
C VAL A 106 -7.36 12.30 18.66
N GLU A 107 -7.17 11.14 18.06
CA GLU A 107 -6.69 11.03 16.69
C GLU A 107 -7.66 11.65 15.69
N ASP A 108 -8.95 11.32 15.77
CA ASP A 108 -9.99 11.90 14.91
C ASP A 108 -10.05 13.43 15.03
N PHE A 109 -9.91 13.94 16.24
CA PHE A 109 -9.90 15.38 16.50
C PHE A 109 -8.63 16.03 15.92
N ALA A 110 -7.45 15.45 16.17
CA ALA A 110 -6.19 15.93 15.65
C ALA A 110 -6.18 15.98 14.11
N LYS A 111 -6.71 14.96 13.45
CA LYS A 111 -6.89 14.91 11.97
C LYS A 111 -7.79 16.05 11.49
N LYS A 112 -8.93 16.27 12.14
CA LYS A 112 -9.86 17.34 11.76
C LYS A 112 -9.23 18.73 11.92
N GLU A 113 -8.53 18.96 13.01
CA GLU A 113 -7.86 20.25 13.27
C GLU A 113 -6.67 20.47 12.33
N ALA A 114 -5.87 19.43 12.05
CA ALA A 114 -4.80 19.50 11.06
C ALA A 114 -5.34 19.87 9.67
N MET A 115 -6.44 19.23 9.25
CA MET A 115 -7.09 19.53 7.98
C MET A 115 -7.66 20.94 7.92
N LYS A 116 -8.32 21.44 8.98
CA LYS A 116 -8.78 22.81 9.02
C LYS A 116 -7.63 23.82 8.86
N ARG A 117 -6.52 23.59 9.57
CA ARG A 117 -5.31 24.44 9.45
C ARG A 117 -4.71 24.39 8.04
N ALA A 118 -4.67 23.18 7.46
CA ALA A 118 -4.20 22.99 6.08
C ALA A 118 -5.05 23.77 5.08
N ILE A 119 -6.39 23.74 5.21
CA ILE A 119 -7.30 24.49 4.35
C ILE A 119 -7.06 26.00 4.48
N HIS A 120 -6.95 26.53 5.70
CA HIS A 120 -6.66 27.95 5.92
C HIS A 120 -5.33 28.37 5.29
N LYS A 121 -4.27 27.59 5.53
CA LYS A 121 -2.96 27.86 4.95
C LYS A 121 -2.96 27.73 3.42
N SER A 122 -3.71 26.77 2.89
CA SER A 122 -3.88 26.59 1.44
C SER A 122 -4.55 27.81 0.78
N LEU A 123 -5.56 28.41 1.41
CA LEU A 123 -6.20 29.63 0.91
C LEU A 123 -5.22 30.81 0.83
N GLU A 124 -4.31 30.94 1.81
CA GLU A 124 -3.27 31.98 1.78
C GLU A 124 -2.24 31.71 0.67
N LEU A 125 -1.81 30.45 0.48
CA LEU A 125 -0.88 30.05 -0.56
C LEU A 125 -1.46 30.25 -1.96
N ILE A 126 -2.73 29.92 -2.17
CA ILE A 126 -3.43 30.16 -3.43
C ILE A 126 -3.49 31.66 -3.76
N LYS A 127 -3.79 32.52 -2.74
CA LYS A 127 -3.77 33.99 -2.93
C LYS A 127 -2.39 34.53 -3.32
N ARG A 128 -1.31 33.84 -2.94
CA ARG A 128 0.08 34.18 -3.28
C ARG A 128 0.54 33.55 -4.61
N GLY A 129 -0.31 32.70 -5.23
CA GLY A 129 0.00 31.99 -6.48
C GLY A 129 0.87 30.73 -6.30
N ASP A 130 1.14 30.30 -5.06
CA ASP A 130 1.98 29.13 -4.77
C ASP A 130 1.10 27.86 -4.60
N VAL A 131 0.63 27.35 -5.74
CA VAL A 131 -0.23 26.17 -5.78
C VAL A 131 0.54 24.88 -5.43
N ALA A 132 1.84 24.81 -5.73
CA ALA A 132 2.66 23.64 -5.44
C ALA A 132 2.82 23.40 -3.92
N ALA A 133 2.94 24.46 -3.13
CA ALA A 133 3.02 24.37 -1.67
C ALA A 133 1.69 23.89 -1.02
N VAL A 134 0.56 24.06 -1.69
CA VAL A 134 -0.75 23.56 -1.20
C VAL A 134 -0.75 22.05 -1.07
N GLU A 135 -0.22 21.32 -2.04
CA GLU A 135 -0.12 19.85 -2.00
C GLU A 135 0.65 19.39 -0.77
N THR A 136 1.79 20.03 -0.49
CA THR A 136 2.63 19.70 0.68
C THR A 136 1.88 19.89 1.98
N VAL A 137 1.20 21.03 2.16
CA VAL A 137 0.46 21.37 3.39
C VAL A 137 -0.71 20.39 3.62
N VAL A 138 -1.44 20.04 2.56
CA VAL A 138 -2.55 19.07 2.66
C VAL A 138 -2.02 17.67 2.95
N ARG A 139 -0.91 17.26 2.33
CA ARG A 139 -0.27 15.97 2.57
C ARG A 139 0.21 15.85 4.02
N GLU A 140 0.84 16.87 4.57
CA GLU A 140 1.26 16.90 5.97
C GLU A 140 0.07 16.73 6.92
N ALA A 141 -1.08 17.35 6.62
CA ALA A 141 -2.28 17.22 7.43
C ALA A 141 -2.89 15.80 7.37
N LEU A 142 -2.78 15.12 6.23
CA LEU A 142 -3.24 13.74 6.05
C LEU A 142 -2.34 12.70 6.76
N LEU A 143 -1.09 13.06 7.05
CA LEU A 143 -0.13 12.20 7.77
C LEU A 143 -0.29 12.26 9.29
N VAL A 144 -1.20 13.09 9.81
CA VAL A 144 -1.49 13.15 11.25
C VAL A 144 -2.20 11.87 11.67
N ASN A 145 -1.43 10.96 12.21
CA ASN A 145 -1.88 9.66 12.73
C ASN A 145 -1.20 9.37 14.05
N ARG A 146 -1.80 8.48 14.84
CA ARG A 146 -1.13 7.83 15.94
C ARG A 146 0.13 7.13 15.41
N ASN A 147 1.31 7.49 15.90
CA ASN A 147 2.55 6.76 15.59
C ASN A 147 2.57 5.44 16.37
N VAL A 148 1.71 4.50 15.96
CA VAL A 148 1.61 3.18 16.61
C VAL A 148 2.80 2.29 16.24
N ASN A 149 3.52 2.62 15.16
CA ASN A 149 4.61 1.79 14.68
C ASN A 149 5.94 2.57 14.65
N VAL A 150 6.56 2.69 15.83
CA VAL A 150 7.91 3.26 15.98
C VAL A 150 9.02 2.29 15.52
N GLY A 151 8.64 1.18 14.88
CA GLY A 151 9.56 0.12 14.49
C GLY A 151 9.41 -1.11 15.38
N GLN A 152 10.32 -2.04 15.20
CA GLN A 152 10.35 -3.30 15.95
C GLN A 152 11.53 -3.26 16.93
N GLU A 153 11.24 -3.44 18.24
CA GLU A 153 12.32 -3.69 19.22
C GLU A 153 12.89 -5.09 19.00
N TYR A 154 14.14 -5.13 18.52
CA TYR A 154 14.71 -6.35 17.95
C TYR A 154 14.82 -7.50 18.94
N PHE A 155 15.16 -7.21 20.19
CA PHE A 155 15.38 -8.24 21.20
C PHE A 155 14.08 -8.59 21.96
N ASP A 156 13.27 -7.60 22.30
CA ASP A 156 12.06 -7.79 23.11
C ASP A 156 10.94 -8.44 22.31
N ASP A 157 10.81 -8.12 21.01
CA ASP A 157 9.79 -8.67 20.09
C ASP A 157 10.20 -10.00 19.46
N PHE A 158 11.16 -10.74 20.01
CA PHE A 158 11.68 -11.96 19.36
C PHE A 158 10.62 -13.00 19.04
N SER A 159 9.73 -13.31 19.99
CA SER A 159 8.69 -14.34 19.80
C SER A 159 7.70 -13.99 18.68
N ASP A 160 7.25 -12.74 18.64
CA ASP A 160 6.31 -12.27 17.62
C ASP A 160 6.99 -12.14 16.25
N ARG A 161 8.24 -11.69 16.24
CA ARG A 161 9.06 -11.67 15.03
C ARG A 161 9.31 -13.07 14.50
N TRP A 162 9.62 -14.02 15.38
CA TRP A 162 9.86 -15.41 14.99
C TRP A 162 8.63 -16.02 14.31
N LYS A 163 7.43 -15.86 14.89
CA LYS A 163 6.17 -16.29 14.29
C LYS A 163 5.96 -15.66 12.90
N ARG A 164 6.03 -14.33 12.80
CA ARG A 164 5.85 -13.63 11.51
C ARG A 164 6.82 -14.07 10.42
N VAL A 165 8.05 -14.45 10.78
CA VAL A 165 9.10 -14.80 9.80
C VAL A 165 9.10 -16.30 9.48
N PHE A 166 8.82 -17.17 10.44
CA PHE A 166 9.01 -18.61 10.28
C PHE A 166 7.73 -19.44 10.37
N ASP A 167 6.62 -18.86 10.82
CA ASP A 167 5.34 -19.55 10.78
C ASP A 167 4.75 -19.43 9.37
N ARG A 168 4.78 -20.54 8.62
CA ARG A 168 4.31 -20.57 7.23
C ARG A 168 2.81 -20.34 7.10
N GLU A 169 2.03 -20.64 8.14
CA GLU A 169 0.58 -20.40 8.14
C GLU A 169 0.25 -18.91 8.31
N GLU A 170 1.14 -18.13 8.93
CA GLU A 170 0.99 -16.68 9.08
C GLU A 170 1.61 -15.89 7.90
N GLN A 171 2.43 -16.53 7.04
CA GLN A 171 3.03 -15.85 5.89
C GLN A 171 2.07 -15.79 4.71
N GLU A 172 1.60 -14.60 4.43
CA GLU A 172 0.82 -14.34 3.22
C GLU A 172 1.72 -14.38 1.99
N ARG A 173 1.47 -15.37 1.09
CA ARG A 173 2.22 -15.53 -0.16
C ARG A 173 1.27 -15.59 -1.34
N TYR A 174 1.72 -15.09 -2.47
CA TYR A 174 1.00 -15.04 -3.75
C TYR A 174 1.77 -15.92 -4.73
N ARG A 175 1.18 -17.04 -5.14
CA ARG A 175 1.80 -17.92 -6.12
C ARG A 175 1.94 -17.23 -7.47
N THR A 176 2.96 -17.62 -8.18
CA THR A 176 3.15 -17.26 -9.57
C THR A 176 2.56 -18.33 -10.50
N LEU A 177 2.71 -18.15 -11.80
CA LEU A 177 2.36 -19.19 -12.80
C LEU A 177 3.40 -20.33 -12.87
N LEU A 178 4.48 -20.21 -12.12
CA LEU A 178 5.68 -21.03 -12.26
C LEU A 178 6.00 -21.72 -10.92
N PRO A 179 5.59 -22.99 -10.73
CA PRO A 179 5.84 -23.74 -9.48
C PRO A 179 7.30 -23.79 -9.05
N ASP A 180 8.27 -23.86 -9.97
CA ASP A 180 9.70 -23.84 -9.64
C ASP A 180 10.13 -22.47 -9.09
N LEU A 181 9.51 -21.41 -9.57
CA LEU A 181 9.71 -20.08 -9.05
C LEU A 181 9.12 -19.96 -7.65
N ASP A 182 7.89 -20.43 -7.44
CA ASP A 182 7.24 -20.44 -6.13
C ASP A 182 8.06 -21.22 -5.10
N LYS A 183 8.63 -22.37 -5.51
CA LYS A 183 9.56 -23.13 -4.66
C LYS A 183 10.81 -22.32 -4.30
N SER A 184 11.38 -21.58 -5.25
CA SER A 184 12.54 -20.71 -5.02
C SER A 184 12.23 -19.51 -4.12
N LEU A 185 10.97 -19.07 -4.07
CA LEU A 185 10.44 -17.96 -3.28
C LEU A 185 9.75 -18.42 -2.00
N GLU A 186 9.90 -19.67 -1.61
CA GLU A 186 9.29 -20.25 -0.41
C GLU A 186 7.76 -20.07 -0.34
N GLY A 187 7.10 -20.24 -1.48
CA GLY A 187 5.64 -20.15 -1.62
C GLY A 187 5.13 -19.04 -2.52
N GLY A 188 6.01 -18.18 -3.05
CA GLY A 188 5.66 -17.10 -3.94
C GLY A 188 6.09 -15.72 -3.44
N LEU A 189 5.48 -14.68 -4.00
CA LEU A 189 5.75 -13.28 -3.63
C LEU A 189 4.97 -12.87 -2.38
N GLY A 190 5.43 -11.85 -1.67
CA GLY A 190 4.76 -11.32 -0.50
C GLY A 190 3.91 -10.07 -0.77
N PRO A 191 3.03 -9.68 0.16
CA PRO A 191 2.44 -8.34 0.14
C PRO A 191 3.55 -7.28 0.31
N LYS A 192 3.26 -6.04 -0.10
CA LYS A 192 4.20 -4.91 -0.09
C LYS A 192 5.38 -5.04 -1.07
N GLU A 193 5.33 -6.01 -1.97
CA GLU A 193 6.33 -6.21 -3.00
C GLU A 193 5.88 -5.66 -4.35
N LEU A 194 6.85 -5.13 -5.12
CA LEU A 194 6.69 -4.76 -6.51
C LEU A 194 7.36 -5.82 -7.39
N ALA A 195 6.55 -6.50 -8.18
CA ALA A 195 6.99 -7.47 -9.18
C ALA A 195 6.90 -6.90 -10.60
N MET A 196 7.86 -7.24 -11.43
CA MET A 196 7.96 -6.69 -12.78
C MET A 196 8.24 -7.76 -13.83
N VAL A 197 7.48 -7.74 -14.92
CA VAL A 197 7.77 -8.54 -16.11
C VAL A 197 8.38 -7.68 -17.20
N VAL A 198 9.47 -8.16 -17.77
CA VAL A 198 10.26 -7.49 -18.80
C VAL A 198 10.16 -8.27 -20.09
N ALA A 199 9.76 -7.65 -21.19
CA ALA A 199 9.78 -8.30 -22.50
C ALA A 199 9.76 -7.28 -23.65
N PRO A 200 10.19 -7.68 -24.85
CA PRO A 200 9.98 -6.90 -26.06
C PRO A 200 8.48 -6.73 -26.36
N PRO A 201 8.08 -5.75 -27.18
CA PRO A 201 6.72 -5.65 -27.69
C PRO A 201 6.30 -6.96 -28.39
N GLY A 202 5.07 -7.40 -28.14
CA GLY A 202 4.50 -8.60 -28.76
C GLY A 202 4.83 -9.94 -28.11
N VAL A 203 5.76 -10.02 -27.16
CA VAL A 203 6.19 -11.29 -26.53
C VAL A 203 5.25 -11.75 -25.40
N GLY A 204 4.23 -10.96 -25.03
CA GLY A 204 3.20 -11.46 -24.10
C GLY A 204 3.20 -10.85 -22.71
N LYS A 205 3.76 -9.63 -22.50
CA LYS A 205 3.70 -8.91 -21.20
C LYS A 205 2.29 -8.83 -20.62
N SER A 206 1.33 -8.28 -21.37
CA SER A 206 -0.05 -8.16 -20.95
C SER A 206 -0.71 -9.54 -20.75
N LEU A 207 -0.30 -10.56 -21.53
CA LEU A 207 -0.79 -11.91 -21.34
C LEU A 207 -0.29 -12.52 -20.03
N TRP A 208 0.98 -12.30 -19.68
CA TRP A 208 1.53 -12.67 -18.38
C TRP A 208 0.75 -12.00 -17.25
N LEU A 209 0.52 -10.67 -17.34
CA LEU A 209 -0.15 -9.91 -16.30
C LEU A 209 -1.60 -10.38 -16.06
N VAL A 210 -2.36 -10.68 -17.13
CA VAL A 210 -3.72 -11.23 -16.99
C VAL A 210 -3.70 -12.63 -16.38
N ASN A 211 -2.72 -13.50 -16.75
CA ASN A 211 -2.59 -14.82 -16.14
C ASN A 211 -2.20 -14.73 -14.65
N GLN A 212 -1.30 -13.81 -14.27
CA GLN A 212 -0.98 -13.57 -12.85
C GLN A 212 -2.20 -13.08 -12.07
N ALA A 213 -2.99 -12.19 -12.66
CA ALA A 213 -4.25 -11.74 -12.07
C ALA A 213 -5.23 -12.92 -11.87
N CYS A 214 -5.37 -13.80 -12.88
CA CYS A 214 -6.18 -15.02 -12.75
C CYS A 214 -5.65 -15.96 -11.67
N MET A 215 -4.33 -16.11 -11.51
CA MET A 215 -3.73 -16.89 -10.43
C MET A 215 -4.16 -16.33 -9.07
N GLY A 216 -4.06 -15.01 -8.85
CA GLY A 216 -4.54 -14.37 -7.62
C GLY A 216 -6.02 -14.66 -7.35
N LEU A 217 -6.90 -14.58 -8.37
CA LEU A 217 -8.31 -14.93 -8.23
C LEU A 217 -8.52 -16.38 -7.80
N THR A 218 -7.73 -17.34 -8.31
CA THR A 218 -7.81 -18.76 -7.90
C THR A 218 -7.33 -19.00 -6.46
N GLU A 219 -6.66 -18.06 -5.86
CA GLU A 219 -6.26 -18.06 -4.45
C GLU A 219 -7.26 -17.33 -3.54
N GLY A 220 -8.41 -16.89 -4.08
CA GLY A 220 -9.41 -16.13 -3.33
C GLY A 220 -9.03 -14.66 -3.11
N ARG A 221 -8.05 -14.12 -3.88
CA ARG A 221 -7.56 -12.75 -3.74
C ARG A 221 -8.38 -11.77 -4.56
N ASN A 222 -8.69 -10.62 -3.99
CA ASN A 222 -9.30 -9.52 -4.71
C ASN A 222 -8.27 -8.86 -5.63
N VAL A 223 -8.59 -8.70 -6.90
CA VAL A 223 -7.66 -8.20 -7.91
C VAL A 223 -8.16 -6.89 -8.52
N LEU A 224 -7.31 -5.88 -8.52
CA LEU A 224 -7.50 -4.65 -9.29
C LEU A 224 -6.57 -4.68 -10.52
N TYR A 225 -7.14 -4.75 -11.72
CA TYR A 225 -6.40 -4.69 -12.99
C TYR A 225 -6.55 -3.31 -13.62
N ILE A 226 -5.47 -2.58 -13.71
CA ILE A 226 -5.39 -1.24 -14.31
C ILE A 226 -4.79 -1.35 -15.70
N SER A 227 -5.59 -1.04 -16.71
CA SER A 227 -5.17 -1.02 -18.11
C SER A 227 -4.90 0.41 -18.56
N LEU A 228 -3.72 0.65 -19.13
CA LEU A 228 -3.29 1.93 -19.66
C LEU A 228 -3.12 1.88 -21.21
N GLU A 229 -3.17 0.68 -21.78
CA GLU A 229 -3.01 0.42 -23.22
C GLU A 229 -4.28 -0.12 -23.85
N MET A 230 -4.98 -1.01 -23.16
CA MET A 230 -6.12 -1.74 -23.71
C MET A 230 -7.44 -1.26 -23.07
N ARG A 231 -8.52 -1.33 -23.86
CA ARG A 231 -9.87 -1.08 -23.35
C ARG A 231 -10.32 -2.15 -22.35
N GLU A 232 -11.13 -1.75 -21.36
CA GLU A 232 -11.66 -2.64 -20.31
C GLU A 232 -12.32 -3.89 -20.90
N ASP A 233 -13.14 -3.74 -21.95
CA ASP A 233 -13.84 -4.85 -22.60
C ASP A 233 -12.88 -5.85 -23.25
N LYS A 234 -11.73 -5.40 -23.75
CA LYS A 234 -10.70 -6.27 -24.33
C LYS A 234 -9.91 -7.02 -23.27
N VAL A 235 -9.66 -6.38 -22.13
CA VAL A 235 -9.07 -7.03 -20.97
C VAL A 235 -10.03 -8.06 -20.41
N ALA A 236 -11.32 -7.72 -20.23
CA ALA A 236 -12.36 -8.64 -19.76
C ALA A 236 -12.47 -9.89 -20.66
N GLN A 237 -12.45 -9.74 -22.00
CA GLN A 237 -12.45 -10.88 -22.92
C GLN A 237 -11.26 -11.83 -22.73
N ARG A 238 -10.08 -11.33 -22.29
CA ARG A 238 -8.94 -12.18 -21.97
C ARG A 238 -9.20 -12.98 -20.68
N PHE A 239 -9.76 -12.35 -19.66
CA PHE A 239 -10.19 -13.03 -18.44
C PHE A 239 -11.24 -14.11 -18.74
N ASP A 240 -12.25 -13.77 -19.55
CA ASP A 240 -13.27 -14.73 -19.98
C ASP A 240 -12.63 -15.95 -20.64
N SER A 241 -11.69 -15.75 -21.57
CA SER A 241 -10.99 -16.84 -22.26
C SER A 241 -10.19 -17.73 -21.29
N ILE A 242 -9.42 -17.12 -20.39
CA ILE A 242 -8.59 -17.86 -19.45
C ILE A 242 -9.45 -18.63 -18.44
N ILE A 243 -10.47 -17.99 -17.85
CA ILE A 243 -11.33 -18.60 -16.83
C ILE A 243 -12.17 -19.70 -17.41
N THR A 244 -12.84 -19.44 -18.53
CA THR A 244 -13.77 -20.42 -19.13
C THR A 244 -13.07 -21.50 -19.96
N GLY A 245 -11.83 -21.26 -20.41
CA GLY A 245 -11.12 -22.12 -21.34
C GLY A 245 -11.69 -22.09 -22.76
N TYR A 246 -12.45 -21.08 -23.10
CA TYR A 246 -12.95 -20.86 -24.46
C TYR A 246 -12.05 -19.91 -25.21
N ASN A 247 -11.68 -20.27 -26.45
CA ASN A 247 -10.94 -19.36 -27.30
C ASN A 247 -11.78 -18.14 -27.70
N GLN A 248 -11.11 -17.08 -28.15
CA GLN A 248 -11.77 -15.83 -28.53
C GLN A 248 -12.81 -16.00 -29.65
N GLY A 249 -12.66 -16.99 -30.54
CA GLY A 249 -13.66 -17.31 -31.57
C GLY A 249 -14.96 -17.79 -30.95
N LYS A 250 -14.89 -18.75 -30.05
CA LYS A 250 -16.03 -19.33 -29.34
C LYS A 250 -16.74 -18.31 -28.44
N LEU A 251 -16.00 -17.40 -27.81
CA LEU A 251 -16.57 -16.31 -26.99
C LEU A 251 -17.45 -15.35 -27.83
N LYS A 252 -17.21 -15.23 -29.13
CA LYS A 252 -18.01 -14.39 -30.02
C LYS A 252 -19.31 -15.02 -30.51
N GLU A 253 -19.48 -16.33 -30.31
CA GLU A 253 -20.70 -17.05 -30.70
C GLU A 253 -21.83 -16.72 -29.71
N VAL A 254 -22.96 -16.25 -30.19
CA VAL A 254 -24.15 -15.93 -29.36
C VAL A 254 -24.61 -17.15 -28.56
N SER A 255 -24.49 -18.37 -29.14
CA SER A 255 -24.82 -19.63 -28.49
C SER A 255 -23.94 -19.94 -27.24
N SER A 256 -22.80 -19.34 -27.12
CA SER A 256 -21.86 -19.55 -26.00
C SER A 256 -22.15 -18.68 -24.78
N GLN A 257 -23.00 -17.65 -24.88
CA GLN A 257 -23.21 -16.65 -23.82
C GLN A 257 -23.61 -17.27 -22.48
N LEU A 258 -24.63 -18.14 -22.48
CA LEU A 258 -25.09 -18.80 -21.22
C LEU A 258 -24.00 -19.70 -20.64
N GLN A 259 -23.31 -20.47 -21.48
CA GLN A 259 -22.22 -21.34 -21.02
C GLN A 259 -21.04 -20.56 -20.45
N VAL A 260 -20.72 -19.40 -21.02
CA VAL A 260 -19.69 -18.49 -20.48
C VAL A 260 -20.12 -17.97 -19.11
N GLN A 261 -21.36 -17.48 -19.01
CA GLN A 261 -21.92 -16.98 -17.75
C GLN A 261 -21.91 -18.06 -16.65
N ASP A 262 -22.35 -19.27 -16.95
CA ASP A 262 -22.37 -20.39 -16.00
C ASP A 262 -20.95 -20.71 -15.50
N ARG A 263 -19.96 -20.77 -16.39
CA ARG A 263 -18.56 -21.04 -16.00
C ARG A 263 -17.97 -19.91 -15.14
N LEU A 264 -18.27 -18.67 -15.46
CA LEU A 264 -17.82 -17.52 -14.66
C LEU A 264 -18.47 -17.55 -13.27
N GLN A 265 -19.76 -17.92 -13.19
CA GLN A 265 -20.44 -18.06 -11.91
C GLN A 265 -19.84 -19.18 -11.06
N VAL A 266 -19.60 -20.35 -11.65
CA VAL A 266 -18.94 -21.48 -10.97
C VAL A 266 -17.56 -21.09 -10.46
N PHE A 267 -16.81 -20.32 -11.26
CA PHE A 267 -15.49 -19.80 -10.85
C PHE A 267 -15.64 -18.85 -9.65
N GLN A 268 -16.56 -17.90 -9.72
CA GLN A 268 -16.82 -16.94 -8.65
C GLN A 268 -17.23 -17.63 -7.35
N ASP A 269 -18.17 -18.58 -7.43
CA ASP A 269 -18.67 -19.33 -6.27
C ASP A 269 -17.57 -20.18 -5.61
N LYS A 270 -16.64 -20.70 -6.44
CA LYS A 270 -15.54 -21.53 -5.95
C LYS A 270 -14.47 -20.71 -5.21
N PHE A 271 -14.12 -19.58 -5.72
CA PHE A 271 -12.96 -18.83 -5.23
C PHE A 271 -13.32 -17.59 -4.40
N ASN A 272 -14.58 -17.14 -4.47
CA ASN A 272 -15.13 -15.98 -3.73
C ASN A 272 -14.24 -14.70 -3.83
N ALA A 273 -13.58 -14.52 -4.97
CA ALA A 273 -12.70 -13.39 -5.24
C ALA A 273 -13.39 -12.35 -6.11
N LYS A 274 -13.02 -11.10 -5.95
CA LYS A 274 -13.53 -9.98 -6.76
C LYS A 274 -12.46 -9.53 -7.75
N LEU A 275 -12.88 -9.23 -8.99
CA LEU A 275 -12.04 -8.60 -10.01
C LEU A 275 -12.63 -7.24 -10.40
N VAL A 276 -11.83 -6.20 -10.28
CA VAL A 276 -12.14 -4.87 -10.84
C VAL A 276 -11.15 -4.58 -11.95
N ILE A 277 -11.66 -4.26 -13.14
CA ILE A 277 -10.88 -3.83 -14.30
C ILE A 277 -11.13 -2.34 -14.48
N LYS A 278 -10.07 -1.54 -14.55
CA LYS A 278 -10.16 -0.10 -14.77
C LYS A 278 -9.24 0.35 -15.89
N GLU A 279 -9.84 1.00 -16.90
CA GLU A 279 -9.11 1.64 -17.98
C GLU A 279 -8.83 3.10 -17.65
N PHE A 280 -7.62 3.55 -17.97
CA PHE A 280 -7.28 4.97 -18.06
C PHE A 280 -6.70 5.26 -19.43
N PRO A 281 -7.04 6.41 -20.04
CA PRO A 281 -6.39 6.82 -21.27
C PRO A 281 -4.88 6.95 -21.08
N THR A 282 -4.11 6.57 -22.10
CA THR A 282 -2.65 6.63 -22.07
C THR A 282 -2.15 8.00 -21.63
N ALA A 283 -1.17 8.03 -20.75
CA ALA A 283 -0.53 9.24 -20.23
C ALA A 283 -1.50 10.24 -19.55
N THR A 284 -2.60 9.78 -18.96
CA THR A 284 -3.51 10.61 -18.14
C THR A 284 -3.40 10.32 -16.66
N ALA A 285 -3.08 9.09 -16.28
CA ALA A 285 -2.99 8.65 -14.90
C ALA A 285 -1.55 8.75 -14.35
N ASN A 286 -1.45 9.00 -13.07
CA ASN A 286 -0.25 8.86 -12.23
C ASN A 286 -0.58 8.07 -10.95
N VAL A 287 0.39 7.80 -10.10
CA VAL A 287 0.16 6.99 -8.89
C VAL A 287 -0.83 7.66 -7.92
N ASN A 288 -0.94 8.99 -7.88
CA ASN A 288 -1.98 9.67 -7.09
C ASN A 288 -3.39 9.41 -7.65
N THR A 289 -3.53 9.28 -8.97
CA THR A 289 -4.80 8.85 -9.60
C THR A 289 -5.18 7.44 -9.15
N LEU A 290 -4.19 6.54 -9.04
CA LEU A 290 -4.41 5.17 -8.55
C LEU A 290 -4.80 5.15 -7.06
N ARG A 291 -4.16 5.97 -6.21
CA ARG A 291 -4.56 6.14 -4.80
C ARG A 291 -6.00 6.62 -4.68
N ALA A 292 -6.40 7.62 -5.46
CA ALA A 292 -7.77 8.13 -5.46
C ALA A 292 -8.78 7.04 -5.88
N LEU A 293 -8.43 6.22 -6.88
CA LEU A 293 -9.26 5.08 -7.27
C LEU A 293 -9.42 4.06 -6.15
N LEU A 294 -8.35 3.71 -5.44
CA LEU A 294 -8.39 2.76 -4.32
C LEU A 294 -9.30 3.25 -3.18
N VAL A 295 -9.22 4.54 -2.84
CA VAL A 295 -10.13 5.16 -1.85
C VAL A 295 -11.58 5.12 -2.33
N GLN A 296 -11.85 5.38 -3.62
CA GLN A 296 -13.20 5.29 -4.17
C GLN A 296 -13.75 3.87 -4.13
N LEU A 297 -12.94 2.86 -4.51
CA LEU A 297 -13.35 1.46 -4.49
C LEU A 297 -13.66 0.98 -3.07
N GLN A 298 -12.85 1.37 -2.09
CA GLN A 298 -13.10 1.05 -0.69
C GLN A 298 -14.39 1.70 -0.18
N ASN A 299 -14.61 2.98 -0.46
CA ASN A 299 -15.76 3.73 0.06
C ASN A 299 -17.08 3.36 -0.60
N HIS A 300 -17.09 3.00 -1.89
CA HIS A 300 -18.33 2.76 -2.64
C HIS A 300 -18.70 1.28 -2.80
N SER A 301 -17.74 0.38 -2.76
CA SER A 301 -17.95 -1.05 -3.03
C SER A 301 -17.34 -1.98 -1.99
N ASP A 302 -16.80 -1.44 -0.90
CA ASP A 302 -16.06 -2.20 0.11
C ASP A 302 -15.03 -3.14 -0.53
N PHE A 303 -14.33 -2.62 -1.55
CA PHE A 303 -13.34 -3.36 -2.30
C PHE A 303 -11.93 -2.92 -1.90
N VAL A 304 -11.19 -3.84 -1.33
CA VAL A 304 -9.76 -3.70 -1.01
C VAL A 304 -9.02 -4.76 -1.82
N PRO A 305 -8.11 -4.38 -2.73
CA PRO A 305 -7.35 -5.35 -3.50
C PRO A 305 -6.20 -5.95 -2.70
N ASP A 306 -6.02 -7.26 -2.81
CA ASP A 306 -4.83 -7.99 -2.35
C ASP A 306 -3.73 -7.94 -3.42
N LEU A 307 -4.13 -7.89 -4.69
CA LEU A 307 -3.26 -7.83 -5.86
C LEU A 307 -3.66 -6.67 -6.76
N ILE A 308 -2.69 -5.80 -7.07
CA ILE A 308 -2.84 -4.75 -8.08
C ILE A 308 -1.99 -5.10 -9.29
N VAL A 309 -2.56 -4.99 -10.47
CA VAL A 309 -1.86 -5.12 -11.75
C VAL A 309 -1.93 -3.80 -12.51
N VAL A 310 -0.79 -3.31 -12.97
CA VAL A 310 -0.67 -2.09 -13.79
C VAL A 310 -0.07 -2.44 -15.16
N ASP A 311 -0.86 -2.40 -16.19
CA ASP A 311 -0.47 -2.77 -17.55
C ASP A 311 -0.40 -1.51 -18.45
N TYR A 312 0.76 -0.89 -18.64
CA TYR A 312 2.08 -1.10 -18.11
C TYR A 312 2.74 0.22 -17.67
N LEU A 313 3.87 0.14 -16.94
CA LEU A 313 4.51 1.24 -16.21
C LEU A 313 4.79 2.48 -17.05
N GLU A 314 5.32 2.33 -18.28
CA GLU A 314 5.74 3.44 -19.14
C GLU A 314 4.58 4.35 -19.59
N LEU A 315 3.34 3.91 -19.42
CA LEU A 315 2.16 4.69 -19.79
C LEU A 315 1.63 5.57 -18.65
N LEU A 316 2.18 5.42 -17.43
CA LEU A 316 1.92 6.33 -16.32
C LEU A 316 2.75 7.62 -16.46
N ARG A 317 2.26 8.68 -15.85
CA ARG A 317 3.03 9.90 -15.61
C ARG A 317 3.66 9.88 -14.23
N PRO A 318 4.85 10.45 -14.04
CA PRO A 318 5.39 10.68 -12.70
C PRO A 318 4.52 11.72 -11.98
N THR A 319 4.46 11.65 -10.65
CA THR A 319 3.71 12.63 -9.83
C THR A 319 4.37 13.99 -9.77
N THR A 320 5.67 14.07 -10.04
CA THR A 320 6.47 15.29 -10.11
C THR A 320 7.15 15.39 -11.46
N GLU A 321 7.29 16.60 -12.01
CA GLU A 321 8.01 16.81 -13.26
C GLU A 321 9.46 16.38 -13.13
N VAL A 322 9.92 15.59 -14.10
CA VAL A 322 11.29 15.08 -14.19
C VAL A 322 11.82 15.38 -15.60
N GLN A 323 12.99 16.02 -15.68
CA GLN A 323 13.54 16.49 -16.95
C GLN A 323 13.96 15.39 -17.93
N GLN A 324 14.31 14.19 -17.43
CA GLN A 324 14.76 13.07 -18.26
C GLN A 324 13.77 11.90 -18.14
N GLU A 325 13.36 11.35 -19.26
CA GLU A 325 12.40 10.23 -19.34
C GLU A 325 12.83 9.00 -18.53
N TYR A 326 14.13 8.70 -18.53
CA TYR A 326 14.70 7.62 -17.72
C TYR A 326 14.43 7.79 -16.21
N HIS A 327 14.68 8.99 -15.68
CA HIS A 327 14.40 9.29 -14.28
C HIS A 327 12.92 9.32 -13.98
N ALA A 328 12.09 9.74 -14.94
CA ALA A 328 10.62 9.70 -14.80
C ALA A 328 10.12 8.26 -14.60
N GLN A 329 10.60 7.32 -15.41
CA GLN A 329 10.22 5.91 -15.32
C GLN A 329 10.73 5.23 -14.05
N GLN A 330 11.95 5.56 -13.60
CA GLN A 330 12.44 5.10 -12.30
C GLN A 330 11.56 5.65 -11.17
N ARG A 331 11.20 6.92 -11.21
CA ARG A 331 10.33 7.55 -10.23
C ARG A 331 8.96 6.87 -10.14
N ILE A 332 8.35 6.58 -11.28
CA ILE A 332 7.08 5.83 -11.34
C ILE A 332 7.22 4.46 -10.67
N SER A 333 8.33 3.74 -10.90
CA SER A 333 8.59 2.46 -10.25
C SER A 333 8.71 2.60 -8.72
N GLU A 334 9.37 3.65 -8.24
CA GLU A 334 9.47 3.96 -6.80
C GLU A 334 8.09 4.28 -6.21
N GLU A 335 7.27 5.05 -6.91
CA GLU A 335 5.92 5.41 -6.50
C GLU A 335 4.97 4.19 -6.48
N LEU A 336 5.06 3.29 -7.47
CA LEU A 336 4.29 2.03 -7.49
C LEU A 336 4.68 1.11 -6.33
N ARG A 337 5.99 1.02 -6.03
CA ARG A 337 6.44 0.27 -4.85
C ARG A 337 5.92 0.87 -3.55
N GLY A 338 5.92 2.20 -3.44
CA GLY A 338 5.30 2.92 -2.34
C GLY A 338 3.82 2.59 -2.20
N LEU A 339 3.07 2.56 -3.32
CA LEU A 339 1.65 2.19 -3.35
C LEU A 339 1.41 0.76 -2.82
N ALA A 340 2.22 -0.20 -3.23
CA ALA A 340 2.14 -1.58 -2.75
C ALA A 340 2.35 -1.67 -1.22
N MET A 341 3.31 -0.90 -0.69
CA MET A 341 3.59 -0.83 0.74
C MET A 341 2.45 -0.15 1.54
N GLU A 342 1.91 0.94 1.02
CA GLU A 342 0.81 1.72 1.63
C GLU A 342 -0.47 0.87 1.77
N HIS A 343 -0.78 0.07 0.75
CA HIS A 343 -2.01 -0.73 0.69
C HIS A 343 -1.83 -2.19 1.10
N ASN A 344 -0.65 -2.58 1.58
CA ASN A 344 -0.33 -3.96 2.00
C ASN A 344 -0.69 -5.01 0.95
N CYS A 345 -0.45 -4.76 -0.33
CA CYS A 345 -0.80 -5.63 -1.45
C CYS A 345 0.42 -6.01 -2.29
N LEU A 346 0.33 -7.08 -3.07
CA LEU A 346 1.29 -7.35 -4.14
C LEU A 346 0.96 -6.47 -5.34
N LEU A 347 1.98 -5.87 -5.97
CA LEU A 347 1.80 -5.13 -7.21
C LEU A 347 2.62 -5.73 -8.34
N TRP A 348 1.95 -6.09 -9.44
CA TRP A 348 2.59 -6.48 -10.69
C TRP A 348 2.53 -5.37 -11.73
N THR A 349 3.65 -5.13 -12.43
CA THR A 349 3.67 -4.28 -13.61
C THR A 349 4.56 -4.87 -14.71
N ALA A 350 4.52 -4.27 -15.88
CA ALA A 350 5.38 -4.64 -17.00
C ALA A 350 6.27 -3.49 -17.44
N THR A 351 7.39 -3.81 -18.07
CA THR A 351 8.27 -2.84 -18.75
C THR A 351 8.77 -3.41 -20.07
N GLN A 352 9.07 -2.53 -21.00
CA GLN A 352 9.66 -2.91 -22.29
C GLN A 352 11.19 -2.92 -22.21
N THR A 353 11.81 -3.82 -22.98
CA THR A 353 13.26 -3.78 -23.20
C THR A 353 13.63 -2.73 -24.24
N ASN A 354 14.90 -2.32 -24.23
CA ASN A 354 15.47 -1.54 -25.33
C ASN A 354 15.59 -2.37 -26.62
N ARG A 355 16.10 -1.77 -27.71
CA ARG A 355 16.26 -2.45 -29.02
C ARG A 355 17.23 -3.64 -28.96
N GLN A 356 18.23 -3.60 -28.08
CA GLN A 356 19.22 -4.69 -27.93
C GLN A 356 18.58 -5.96 -27.35
N GLY A 357 17.65 -5.82 -26.40
CA GLY A 357 16.92 -6.94 -25.82
C GLY A 357 16.06 -7.74 -26.82
N ARG A 358 15.79 -7.21 -28.02
CA ARG A 358 15.10 -7.96 -29.10
C ARG A 358 16.00 -8.93 -29.85
N MET A 359 17.32 -8.77 -29.73
CA MET A 359 18.28 -9.53 -30.54
C MET A 359 18.94 -10.67 -29.75
N VAL A 360 18.66 -10.78 -28.46
CA VAL A 360 19.27 -11.81 -27.61
C VAL A 360 18.31 -12.95 -27.33
N LYS A 361 18.86 -14.15 -27.13
CA LYS A 361 18.05 -15.32 -26.77
C LYS A 361 17.47 -15.23 -25.36
N ILE A 362 18.16 -14.56 -24.44
CA ILE A 362 17.75 -14.35 -23.04
C ILE A 362 18.09 -12.93 -22.66
N ILE A 363 17.10 -12.20 -22.17
CA ILE A 363 17.25 -10.84 -21.64
C ILE A 363 17.68 -10.96 -20.20
N THR A 364 18.89 -10.50 -19.91
CA THR A 364 19.47 -10.42 -18.57
C THR A 364 19.55 -8.97 -18.12
N ASP A 365 20.20 -8.72 -17.00
CA ASP A 365 20.49 -7.35 -16.52
C ASP A 365 21.36 -6.53 -17.50
N ALA A 366 22.18 -7.19 -18.34
CA ALA A 366 23.04 -6.52 -19.29
C ALA A 366 22.29 -5.85 -20.46
N GLU A 367 21.16 -6.41 -20.89
CA GLU A 367 20.36 -5.92 -22.03
C GLU A 367 19.30 -4.88 -21.61
N LEU A 368 19.21 -4.57 -20.34
CA LEU A 368 18.17 -3.69 -19.81
C LEU A 368 18.43 -2.20 -20.06
N GLY A 369 19.71 -1.79 -20.20
CA GLY A 369 20.07 -0.40 -20.47
C GLY A 369 19.32 0.57 -19.54
N ASP A 370 18.58 1.49 -20.13
CA ASP A 370 17.75 2.47 -19.39
C ASP A 370 16.66 1.85 -18.51
N SER A 371 16.26 0.58 -18.76
CA SER A 371 15.29 -0.13 -17.92
C SER A 371 15.89 -0.64 -16.60
N TYR A 372 17.20 -0.64 -16.42
CA TYR A 372 17.88 -1.10 -15.22
C TYR A 372 17.47 -0.31 -13.96
N GLY A 373 17.29 1.00 -14.09
CA GLY A 373 16.82 1.86 -12.98
C GLY A 373 15.47 1.43 -12.41
N LYS A 374 14.53 1.02 -13.27
CA LYS A 374 13.20 0.51 -12.88
C LYS A 374 13.32 -0.80 -12.11
N ILE A 375 14.13 -1.74 -12.64
CA ILE A 375 14.32 -3.06 -12.04
C ILE A 375 15.07 -2.97 -10.71
N ARG A 376 15.98 -2.00 -10.55
CA ARG A 376 16.64 -1.77 -9.29
C ARG A 376 15.67 -1.48 -8.15
N THR A 377 14.56 -0.83 -8.45
CA THR A 377 13.54 -0.45 -7.47
C THR A 377 12.62 -1.60 -7.07
N CYS A 378 12.27 -2.51 -8.01
CA CYS A 378 11.36 -3.61 -7.72
C CYS A 378 11.98 -4.66 -6.79
N ASP A 379 11.13 -5.50 -6.19
CA ASP A 379 11.55 -6.59 -5.31
C ASP A 379 11.81 -7.86 -6.08
N PHE A 380 11.08 -8.06 -7.19
CA PHE A 380 11.18 -9.20 -8.08
C PHE A 380 11.09 -8.78 -9.56
N ALA A 381 11.87 -9.40 -10.43
CA ALA A 381 11.78 -9.18 -11.87
C ALA A 381 12.11 -10.45 -12.67
N ILE A 382 11.30 -10.68 -13.72
CA ILE A 382 11.55 -11.72 -14.72
C ILE A 382 11.58 -11.13 -16.13
N SER A 383 12.30 -11.76 -17.04
CA SER A 383 12.15 -11.53 -18.47
C SER A 383 11.41 -12.70 -19.16
N LEU A 384 10.55 -12.37 -20.12
CA LEU A 384 9.95 -13.33 -21.04
C LEU A 384 10.76 -13.36 -22.32
N ASN A 385 11.17 -14.53 -22.72
CA ASN A 385 12.06 -14.77 -23.85
C ASN A 385 11.46 -15.81 -24.77
N GLN A 386 11.43 -15.52 -26.07
CA GLN A 386 10.84 -16.40 -27.07
C GLN A 386 11.49 -16.19 -28.41
N THR A 387 11.90 -17.25 -29.06
CA THR A 387 12.31 -17.25 -30.50
C THR A 387 11.08 -17.45 -31.39
N THR A 388 11.25 -17.29 -32.70
CA THR A 388 10.17 -17.55 -33.66
C THR A 388 9.73 -19.00 -33.64
N GLU A 389 10.69 -19.95 -33.55
CA GLU A 389 10.41 -21.39 -33.47
C GLU A 389 9.64 -21.72 -32.19
N GLU A 390 10.08 -21.18 -31.04
CA GLU A 390 9.37 -21.36 -29.77
C GLU A 390 7.95 -20.77 -29.80
N PHE A 391 7.75 -19.67 -30.53
CA PHE A 391 6.40 -19.09 -30.72
C PHE A 391 5.48 -20.06 -31.47
N ASP A 392 5.97 -20.65 -32.57
CA ASP A 392 5.21 -21.59 -33.39
C ASP A 392 4.87 -22.88 -32.59
N ASP A 393 5.79 -23.31 -31.71
CA ASP A 393 5.61 -24.47 -30.84
C ASP A 393 4.84 -24.17 -29.54
N GLY A 394 4.42 -22.93 -29.30
CA GLY A 394 3.74 -22.53 -28.06
C GLY A 394 4.67 -22.60 -26.84
N GLN A 395 5.97 -22.44 -27.01
CA GLN A 395 6.96 -22.46 -25.96
C GLN A 395 7.48 -21.06 -25.64
N MET A 396 8.00 -20.88 -24.43
CA MET A 396 8.58 -19.63 -23.95
C MET A 396 9.53 -19.92 -22.78
N ARG A 397 10.37 -18.98 -22.43
CA ARG A 397 11.28 -19.07 -21.28
C ARG A 397 11.13 -17.83 -20.40
N ALA A 398 10.91 -18.05 -19.10
CA ALA A 398 11.06 -17.02 -18.10
C ALA A 398 12.49 -17.06 -17.54
N PHE A 399 13.17 -15.93 -17.47
CA PHE A 399 14.46 -15.81 -16.79
C PHE A 399 14.32 -14.86 -15.59
N VAL A 400 14.73 -15.32 -14.41
CA VAL A 400 14.69 -14.53 -13.17
C VAL A 400 15.85 -13.56 -13.15
N ILE A 401 15.55 -12.27 -13.45
CA ILE A 401 16.55 -11.20 -13.48
C ILE A 401 16.94 -10.82 -12.05
N LYS A 402 15.92 -10.65 -11.19
CA LYS A 402 16.09 -10.18 -9.82
C LYS A 402 15.13 -10.90 -8.87
N SER A 403 15.63 -11.23 -7.70
CA SER A 403 14.85 -11.67 -6.57
C SER A 403 15.50 -11.17 -5.28
N ARG A 404 14.73 -10.51 -4.40
CA ARG A 404 15.21 -10.13 -3.08
C ARG A 404 15.11 -11.26 -2.05
N ASN A 405 14.09 -12.11 -2.22
CA ASN A 405 13.74 -13.14 -1.24
C ASN A 405 14.03 -14.57 -1.71
N GLY A 406 14.61 -14.74 -2.91
CA GLY A 406 14.92 -16.05 -3.48
C GLY A 406 16.16 -16.03 -4.39
N ARG A 407 16.48 -17.17 -4.98
CA ARG A 407 17.61 -17.29 -5.91
C ARG A 407 17.29 -16.59 -7.24
N PRO A 408 18.09 -15.64 -7.71
CA PRO A 408 17.98 -15.09 -9.07
C PRO A 408 18.79 -15.93 -10.09
N ARG A 409 18.69 -15.56 -11.36
CA ARG A 409 19.51 -16.02 -12.49
C ARG A 409 19.33 -17.49 -12.84
N PHE A 410 18.09 -17.92 -12.98
CA PHE A 410 17.74 -19.21 -13.54
C PHE A 410 16.60 -19.09 -14.55
N ILE A 411 16.47 -20.10 -15.40
CA ILE A 411 15.46 -20.16 -16.45
C ILE A 411 14.37 -21.13 -16.02
N VAL A 412 13.12 -20.76 -16.27
CA VAL A 412 11.96 -21.64 -16.13
C VAL A 412 11.33 -21.80 -17.50
N PRO A 413 11.25 -23.02 -18.05
CA PRO A 413 10.55 -23.28 -19.30
C PRO A 413 9.05 -23.10 -19.12
N MET A 414 8.38 -22.58 -20.15
CA MET A 414 6.96 -22.25 -20.13
C MET A 414 6.27 -22.76 -21.39
N ASN A 415 5.01 -23.12 -21.25
CA ASN A 415 4.06 -23.31 -22.34
C ASN A 415 3.10 -22.14 -22.45
N VAL A 416 2.74 -21.78 -23.67
CA VAL A 416 1.79 -20.73 -24.00
C VAL A 416 0.71 -21.29 -24.93
N ASP A 417 -0.52 -21.29 -24.47
CA ASP A 417 -1.69 -21.56 -25.30
C ASP A 417 -2.27 -20.23 -25.80
N TYR A 418 -1.91 -19.82 -26.99
CA TYR A 418 -2.39 -18.60 -27.62
C TYR A 418 -3.89 -18.64 -27.96
N GLY A 419 -4.47 -19.84 -28.12
CA GLY A 419 -5.88 -20.03 -28.40
C GLY A 419 -6.76 -19.63 -27.20
N ASN A 420 -6.39 -20.10 -26.03
CA ASN A 420 -7.10 -19.87 -24.76
C ASN A 420 -6.40 -18.82 -23.88
N LEU A 421 -5.36 -18.18 -24.39
CA LEU A 421 -4.58 -17.13 -23.73
C LEU A 421 -3.99 -17.56 -22.36
N ARG A 422 -3.58 -18.82 -22.24
CA ARG A 422 -3.03 -19.38 -21.00
C ARG A 422 -1.51 -19.48 -21.07
N MET A 423 -0.88 -19.20 -19.95
CA MET A 423 0.55 -19.37 -19.71
C MET A 423 0.77 -20.22 -18.46
N GLY A 424 1.83 -21.01 -18.45
CA GLY A 424 2.22 -21.78 -17.28
C GLY A 424 3.58 -22.42 -17.47
N GLN A 425 4.12 -23.03 -16.43
CA GLN A 425 5.36 -23.77 -16.49
C GLN A 425 5.20 -25.00 -17.40
N ALA A 426 6.18 -25.23 -18.24
CA ALA A 426 6.27 -26.47 -19.01
C ALA A 426 6.76 -27.60 -18.11
N ASP A 427 6.21 -28.81 -18.30
CA ASP A 427 6.79 -30.00 -17.71
C ASP A 427 8.21 -30.18 -18.28
N TYR A 428 9.18 -30.43 -17.40
CA TYR A 428 10.49 -30.86 -17.87
C TYR A 428 10.28 -32.17 -18.65
N ALA A 429 10.50 -32.14 -19.95
CA ALA A 429 10.61 -33.38 -20.68
C ALA A 429 11.65 -34.25 -19.95
N ASN A 430 11.25 -35.44 -19.48
CA ASN A 430 12.17 -36.43 -18.92
C ASN A 430 13.17 -36.77 -20.02
N GLY A 431 14.23 -36.06 -20.11
CA GLY A 431 15.26 -36.13 -21.13
C GLY A 431 16.62 -35.96 -20.51
N GLU A 432 17.19 -37.11 -20.25
CA GLU A 432 18.62 -37.43 -20.24
C GLU A 432 19.55 -36.45 -19.49
N ASP A 433 20.12 -37.02 -18.46
CA ASP A 433 21.28 -36.58 -17.65
C ASP A 433 22.47 -36.04 -18.44
#